data_d8e28037ab000c1a5ab806c27c5a9c06
#
_entry.id   d8e28037ab000c1a5ab806c27c5a9c06
#
_cell.length_a   1.000
_cell.length_b   1.000
_cell.length_c   1.000
_cell.angle_alpha   90.00
_cell.angle_beta   90.00
_cell.angle_gamma   90.00
#
_symmetry.space_group_name_H-M   'P 1'
#
loop_
_entity.id
_entity.type
_entity.pdbx_description
1 polymer ?
#
loop_
_entity_poly.entity_id
_entity_poly.type
_entity_poly.pdbx_seq_one_letter_code
_entity_poly.pdbx_strand_id
1 'polypeptide(L)'
;MTSHSFPLRRLHQLSVAVTLAVVTAPRTGNAQQGVIGYGPASATREREVESDAIKRPSPSRAAELSRALSREVHVAGTAAQARTRDYVIAQMKSWGLETEVRSYEIWMPHPTEVSVWRVAPDTMRLNLAEPAMPNDPASTLQQYPTVNGYSGQGDVTADVVYVNYGLIEDYAQLDSLGVSVRGKIAIARYGRSFRGIKAREAERHGALALIIYSDPQDDGFVRGDVYPEGPMRPTAGVQRGSVLNGDGDPSTPSYPSTRNAPRLAESKMEIPHIPVVPMSYSNASELLRSMRGSPAPQNWQGGLPFRYHAGPGPVKARVVVHDDRATRPLKPIYDTFGIVRGSELPEELVIIGGHRDAWGPGTADNVSGTVSVLEAARAIAEQVKLGKRPKRTIVFATWDAEEWGLIGSVEYVEDDSLRLTKRAVAYFNQDVAAQGPRFNGGGSPSLRQTIRDIARGVPDPNGRGSVYVEWRRANAIPDSLEPM
;
A
#
# COMPACT_ATOMS: atom_id res chain seq x y z
N MET A 1 -36.44 63.10 44.45
CA MET A 1 -36.22 63.85 45.73
C MET A 1 -34.70 63.85 45.96
N THR A 2 -34.20 65.12 46.03
CA THR A 2 -32.97 65.64 46.64
C THR A 2 -31.64 64.95 46.28
N SER A 3 -30.85 65.43 45.30
CA SER A 3 -29.93 66.56 45.28
C SER A 3 -29.04 66.70 46.54
N HIS A 4 -27.74 66.52 46.36
CA HIS A 4 -26.79 67.48 46.92
C HIS A 4 -25.40 67.41 46.23
N SER A 5 -24.90 68.52 45.85
CA SER A 5 -23.75 68.87 45.08
C SER A 5 -22.58 69.39 45.97
N PHE A 6 -21.35 69.13 45.54
CA PHE A 6 -20.10 69.89 45.63
C PHE A 6 -19.35 70.00 46.97
N PRO A 7 -18.01 70.30 46.98
CA PRO A 7 -17.17 70.96 45.95
C PRO A 7 -15.74 70.42 45.76
N LEU A 8 -15.14 70.89 44.67
CA LEU A 8 -13.74 70.84 44.28
C LEU A 8 -12.75 71.32 45.35
N ARG A 9 -11.61 70.66 45.46
CA ARG A 9 -10.36 71.31 45.87
C ARG A 9 -9.22 70.91 44.90
N ARG A 10 -8.61 71.95 44.31
CA ARG A 10 -7.36 71.88 43.51
C ARG A 10 -6.20 71.55 44.42
N LEU A 11 -5.27 70.72 43.97
CA LEU A 11 -3.87 70.73 44.41
C LEU A 11 -2.94 70.27 43.27
N HIS A 12 -2.19 71.19 42.86
CA HIS A 12 -0.86 71.20 42.28
C HIS A 12 -0.28 69.98 41.57
N GLN A 13 0.05 70.30 40.32
CA GLN A 13 0.93 69.48 39.43
C GLN A 13 2.34 69.40 40.01
N LEU A 14 2.87 68.18 40.16
CA LEU A 14 4.31 67.88 40.11
C LEU A 14 4.50 66.97 38.95
N SER A 15 5.05 67.46 37.84
CA SER A 15 5.52 66.74 36.71
C SER A 15 6.81 66.01 37.05
N VAL A 16 6.77 64.67 37.25
CA VAL A 16 8.00 63.89 37.27
C VAL A 16 8.08 63.24 35.88
N ALA A 17 8.99 63.72 35.06
CA ALA A 17 9.36 63.12 33.79
C ALA A 17 10.12 61.82 34.06
N VAL A 18 9.45 60.71 33.94
CA VAL A 18 10.11 59.36 33.88
C VAL A 18 10.51 59.16 32.43
N THR A 19 11.79 59.33 32.14
CA THR A 19 12.39 58.92 30.87
C THR A 19 12.42 57.44 30.80
N LEU A 20 11.47 56.85 30.05
CA LEU A 20 11.47 55.43 29.71
C LEU A 20 12.59 55.17 28.69
N ALA A 21 13.76 54.74 29.15
CA ALA A 21 14.78 54.16 28.26
C ALA A 21 14.24 52.86 27.68
N VAL A 22 13.73 52.91 26.45
CA VAL A 22 13.44 51.70 25.65
C VAL A 22 14.79 51.07 25.30
N VAL A 23 15.22 50.13 26.12
CA VAL A 23 16.28 49.23 25.74
C VAL A 23 15.69 48.32 24.64
N THR A 24 15.98 48.68 23.39
CA THR A 24 15.78 47.77 22.26
C THR A 24 16.80 46.65 22.43
N ALA A 25 16.39 45.59 23.13
CA ALA A 25 17.13 44.33 23.04
C ALA A 25 17.18 43.94 21.55
N PRO A 26 18.37 43.65 21.03
CA PRO A 26 18.43 43.10 19.67
C PRO A 26 17.53 41.87 19.63
N ARG A 27 16.57 41.86 18.69
CA ARG A 27 15.86 40.63 18.35
C ARG A 27 16.95 39.64 18.01
N THR A 28 17.26 38.79 18.96
CA THR A 28 18.08 37.59 18.70
C THR A 28 17.45 36.88 17.52
N GLY A 29 18.25 36.80 16.48
CA GLY A 29 17.85 36.06 15.26
C GLY A 29 17.29 34.71 15.62
N ASN A 30 16.43 34.20 14.77
CA ASN A 30 15.82 32.87 14.87
C ASN A 30 16.81 31.90 15.52
N ALA A 31 16.54 31.51 16.74
CA ALA A 31 17.27 30.40 17.36
C ALA A 31 17.08 29.22 16.41
N GLN A 32 18.14 28.90 15.67
CA GLN A 32 18.12 27.78 14.76
C GLN A 32 17.75 26.56 15.59
N GLN A 33 16.57 26.00 15.35
CA GLN A 33 16.12 24.79 16.04
C GLN A 33 17.21 23.73 15.89
N GLY A 34 17.68 23.16 17.01
CA GLY A 34 18.70 22.14 17.00
C GLY A 34 18.25 20.93 16.16
N VAL A 35 19.19 20.30 15.49
CA VAL A 35 18.94 18.97 14.90
C VAL A 35 19.23 17.96 15.99
N ILE A 36 18.26 17.10 16.30
CA ILE A 36 18.39 16.10 17.38
C ILE A 36 19.61 15.20 17.09
N GLY A 37 20.47 15.04 18.07
CA GLY A 37 21.70 14.25 17.92
C GLY A 37 22.91 14.98 17.34
N TYR A 38 22.79 16.26 17.01
CA TYR A 38 23.87 17.07 16.43
C TYR A 38 24.24 18.24 17.35
N GLY A 39 25.54 18.49 17.52
CA GLY A 39 26.01 19.74 18.10
C GLY A 39 25.82 20.93 17.11
N PRO A 40 25.89 22.19 17.57
CA PRO A 40 25.55 23.37 16.73
C PRO A 40 26.23 23.41 15.36
N ALA A 41 27.55 23.19 15.31
CA ALA A 41 28.30 23.23 14.04
C ALA A 41 27.92 22.09 13.09
N SER A 42 27.72 20.88 13.65
CA SER A 42 27.28 19.70 12.88
C SER A 42 25.85 19.84 12.41
N ALA A 43 24.96 20.45 13.22
CA ALA A 43 23.58 20.72 12.86
C ALA A 43 23.46 21.70 11.67
N THR A 44 24.33 22.71 11.59
CA THR A 44 24.36 23.64 10.46
C THR A 44 24.74 22.92 9.17
N ARG A 45 25.80 22.10 9.21
CA ARG A 45 26.23 21.30 8.06
C ARG A 45 25.15 20.29 7.62
N GLU A 46 24.49 19.64 8.57
CA GLU A 46 23.41 18.68 8.28
C GLU A 46 22.25 19.34 7.54
N ARG A 47 21.80 20.52 7.99
CA ARG A 47 20.75 21.28 7.31
C ARG A 47 21.13 21.69 5.89
N GLU A 48 22.39 22.03 5.64
CA GLU A 48 22.88 22.33 4.28
C GLU A 48 22.79 21.08 3.39
N VAL A 49 23.17 19.91 3.94
CA VAL A 49 23.10 18.63 3.21
C VAL A 49 21.64 18.25 2.94
N GLU A 50 20.75 18.33 3.93
CA GLU A 50 19.32 18.06 3.79
C GLU A 50 18.66 19.02 2.77
N SER A 51 18.91 20.32 2.90
CA SER A 51 18.37 21.32 1.97
C SER A 51 18.82 21.12 0.52
N ASP A 52 20.05 20.62 0.31
CA ASP A 52 20.55 20.28 -1.00
C ASP A 52 19.91 18.96 -1.50
N ALA A 53 19.78 17.95 -0.64
CA ALA A 53 19.16 16.67 -0.99
C ALA A 53 17.71 16.83 -1.47
N ILE A 54 16.90 17.59 -0.74
CA ILE A 54 15.47 17.82 -1.05
C ILE A 54 15.27 18.48 -2.43
N LYS A 55 16.23 19.26 -2.90
CA LYS A 55 16.14 19.96 -4.20
C LYS A 55 16.57 19.10 -5.39
N ARG A 56 17.16 17.93 -5.18
CA ARG A 56 17.72 17.09 -6.24
C ARG A 56 16.72 16.20 -6.97
N PRO A 57 15.64 15.68 -6.33
CA PRO A 57 14.63 14.93 -7.05
C PRO A 57 14.04 15.75 -8.22
N SER A 58 13.86 15.09 -9.36
CA SER A 58 13.41 15.75 -10.59
C SER A 58 12.06 15.18 -11.04
N PRO A 59 11.00 16.00 -11.11
CA PRO A 59 9.70 15.55 -11.59
C PRO A 59 9.74 14.96 -13.01
N SER A 60 10.54 15.54 -13.92
CA SER A 60 10.68 15.02 -15.29
C SER A 60 11.32 13.64 -15.31
N ARG A 61 12.39 13.44 -14.53
CA ARG A 61 13.06 12.15 -14.40
C ARG A 61 12.16 11.12 -13.73
N ALA A 62 11.45 11.51 -12.67
CA ALA A 62 10.48 10.64 -12.02
C ALA A 62 9.41 10.15 -13.02
N ALA A 63 8.91 11.05 -13.87
CA ALA A 63 7.97 10.70 -14.93
C ALA A 63 8.59 9.76 -16.00
N GLU A 64 9.87 9.93 -16.35
CA GLU A 64 10.58 9.03 -17.26
C GLU A 64 10.75 7.62 -16.66
N LEU A 65 11.19 7.53 -15.41
CA LEU A 65 11.33 6.28 -14.66
C LEU A 65 9.97 5.57 -14.55
N SER A 66 8.92 6.30 -14.21
CA SER A 66 7.56 5.77 -14.10
C SER A 66 7.09 5.17 -15.44
N ARG A 67 7.23 5.91 -16.56
CA ARG A 67 6.85 5.39 -17.88
C ARG A 67 7.66 4.16 -18.29
N ALA A 68 8.95 4.11 -17.92
CA ALA A 68 9.80 2.98 -18.26
C ALA A 68 9.40 1.72 -17.48
N LEU A 69 9.09 1.85 -16.19
CA LEU A 69 8.73 0.74 -15.32
C LEU A 69 7.29 0.25 -15.56
N SER A 70 6.35 1.14 -15.89
CA SER A 70 4.95 0.79 -16.17
C SER A 70 4.64 0.47 -17.63
N ARG A 71 5.67 0.22 -18.45
CA ARG A 71 5.50 -0.07 -19.89
C ARG A 71 4.77 -1.37 -20.16
N GLU A 72 4.91 -2.34 -19.27
CA GLU A 72 4.34 -3.68 -19.38
C GLU A 72 3.65 -4.09 -18.09
N VAL A 73 2.73 -5.03 -18.19
CA VAL A 73 2.21 -5.76 -17.01
C VAL A 73 3.34 -6.61 -16.44
N HIS A 74 3.74 -6.36 -15.19
CA HIS A 74 4.97 -6.95 -14.63
C HIS A 74 4.71 -7.65 -13.28
N VAL A 75 3.87 -8.67 -13.34
CA VAL A 75 3.60 -9.55 -12.20
C VAL A 75 4.87 -10.32 -11.81
N ALA A 76 5.10 -10.51 -10.52
CA ALA A 76 6.23 -11.26 -9.99
C ALA A 76 6.37 -12.63 -10.67
N GLY A 77 7.60 -13.13 -10.83
CA GLY A 77 7.90 -14.41 -11.50
C GLY A 77 7.77 -14.39 -13.02
N THR A 78 7.43 -13.25 -13.65
CA THR A 78 7.35 -13.11 -15.11
C THR A 78 8.62 -12.53 -15.72
N ALA A 79 8.79 -12.73 -17.03
CA ALA A 79 9.89 -12.13 -17.78
C ALA A 79 9.80 -10.58 -17.80
N ALA A 80 8.60 -10.01 -17.78
CA ALA A 80 8.39 -8.57 -17.69
C ALA A 80 8.95 -8.02 -16.36
N GLN A 81 8.68 -8.71 -15.26
CA GLN A 81 9.22 -8.34 -13.94
C GLN A 81 10.76 -8.48 -13.89
N ALA A 82 11.34 -9.47 -14.55
CA ALA A 82 12.80 -9.55 -14.67
C ALA A 82 13.39 -8.37 -15.44
N ARG A 83 12.69 -7.82 -16.45
CA ARG A 83 13.14 -6.61 -17.16
C ARG A 83 13.10 -5.36 -16.28
N THR A 84 12.14 -5.21 -15.37
CA THR A 84 12.14 -4.09 -14.41
C THR A 84 13.33 -4.17 -13.46
N ARG A 85 13.72 -5.38 -13.01
CA ARG A 85 14.97 -5.63 -12.26
C ARG A 85 16.19 -5.09 -13.02
N ASP A 86 16.34 -5.50 -14.28
CA ASP A 86 17.50 -5.13 -15.11
C ASP A 86 17.55 -3.61 -15.31
N TYR A 87 16.39 -2.98 -15.52
CA TYR A 87 16.28 -1.53 -15.65
C TYR A 87 16.72 -0.82 -14.37
N VAL A 88 16.22 -1.22 -13.20
CA VAL A 88 16.56 -0.63 -11.90
C VAL A 88 18.05 -0.74 -11.62
N ILE A 89 18.64 -1.91 -11.82
CA ILE A 89 20.08 -2.14 -11.63
C ILE A 89 20.91 -1.28 -12.59
N ALA A 90 20.50 -1.15 -13.85
CA ALA A 90 21.17 -0.29 -14.82
C ALA A 90 21.15 1.18 -14.39
N GLN A 91 20.01 1.68 -13.88
CA GLN A 91 19.90 3.05 -13.36
C GLN A 91 20.86 3.25 -12.17
N MET A 92 20.81 2.40 -11.16
CA MET A 92 21.64 2.50 -9.97
C MET A 92 23.16 2.46 -10.32
N LYS A 93 23.58 1.56 -11.21
CA LYS A 93 24.95 1.50 -11.73
C LYS A 93 25.36 2.79 -12.45
N SER A 94 24.48 3.36 -13.25
CA SER A 94 24.77 4.60 -14.00
C SER A 94 25.05 5.80 -13.09
N TRP A 95 24.48 5.78 -11.89
CA TRP A 95 24.72 6.82 -10.88
C TRP A 95 25.98 6.56 -10.04
N GLY A 96 26.56 5.36 -10.15
CA GLY A 96 27.79 4.99 -9.45
C GLY A 96 27.56 4.30 -8.11
N LEU A 97 26.39 3.72 -7.89
CA LEU A 97 26.14 2.90 -6.72
C LEU A 97 26.77 1.50 -6.89
N GLU A 98 27.22 0.93 -5.80
CA GLU A 98 27.44 -0.51 -5.71
C GLU A 98 26.09 -1.20 -5.81
N THR A 99 26.00 -2.31 -6.56
CA THR A 99 24.70 -2.97 -6.79
C THR A 99 24.79 -4.46 -6.49
N GLU A 100 23.70 -4.99 -5.91
CA GLU A 100 23.50 -6.41 -5.61
C GLU A 100 22.14 -6.85 -6.12
N VAL A 101 22.01 -8.12 -6.50
CA VAL A 101 20.73 -8.79 -6.78
C VAL A 101 20.69 -10.06 -5.98
N ARG A 102 19.66 -10.26 -5.19
CA ARG A 102 19.36 -11.55 -4.56
C ARG A 102 18.20 -12.22 -5.28
N SER A 103 18.27 -13.53 -5.43
CA SER A 103 17.22 -14.31 -6.09
C SER A 103 16.74 -15.44 -5.21
N TYR A 104 15.44 -15.67 -5.24
CA TYR A 104 14.77 -16.73 -4.51
C TYR A 104 13.86 -17.50 -5.46
N GLU A 105 13.61 -18.77 -5.18
CA GLU A 105 12.73 -19.65 -5.95
C GLU A 105 11.44 -19.87 -5.18
N ILE A 106 10.39 -19.14 -5.49
CA ILE A 106 9.17 -19.04 -4.70
C ILE A 106 8.10 -20.01 -5.23
N TRP A 107 7.40 -20.71 -4.34
CA TRP A 107 6.19 -21.43 -4.67
C TRP A 107 5.06 -20.44 -4.95
N MET A 108 4.84 -20.12 -6.21
CA MET A 108 3.94 -19.07 -6.67
C MET A 108 3.26 -19.49 -7.97
N PRO A 109 2.22 -20.33 -7.92
CA PRO A 109 1.52 -20.79 -9.11
C PRO A 109 0.77 -19.66 -9.79
N HIS A 110 0.90 -19.56 -11.12
CA HIS A 110 0.22 -18.55 -11.92
C HIS A 110 -1.03 -19.12 -12.59
N PRO A 111 -2.13 -18.35 -12.69
CA PRO A 111 -3.37 -18.82 -13.29
C PRO A 111 -3.20 -19.13 -14.78
N THR A 112 -3.75 -20.26 -15.21
CA THR A 112 -3.84 -20.67 -16.61
C THR A 112 -5.25 -20.50 -17.16
N GLU A 113 -6.26 -20.60 -16.29
CA GLU A 113 -7.66 -20.35 -16.64
C GLU A 113 -8.40 -19.73 -15.44
N VAL A 114 -9.14 -18.65 -15.70
CA VAL A 114 -10.08 -18.06 -14.73
C VAL A 114 -11.36 -17.70 -15.45
N SER A 115 -12.49 -18.25 -15.00
CA SER A 115 -13.80 -17.82 -15.50
C SER A 115 -14.89 -17.93 -14.43
N VAL A 116 -15.86 -17.02 -14.54
CA VAL A 116 -17.06 -17.04 -13.70
C VAL A 116 -18.30 -16.91 -14.61
N TRP A 117 -19.29 -17.73 -14.32
CA TRP A 117 -20.56 -17.77 -15.03
C TRP A 117 -21.71 -17.64 -14.03
N ARG A 118 -22.73 -16.85 -14.34
CA ARG A 118 -24.07 -17.07 -13.81
C ARG A 118 -24.67 -18.24 -14.60
N VAL A 119 -25.12 -19.30 -13.93
CA VAL A 119 -25.67 -20.50 -14.57
C VAL A 119 -27.19 -20.52 -14.45
N ALA A 120 -27.72 -19.91 -13.42
CA ALA A 120 -29.17 -19.74 -13.21
C ALA A 120 -29.43 -18.33 -12.62
N PRO A 121 -30.58 -17.71 -12.93
CA PRO A 121 -31.76 -18.24 -13.66
C PRO A 121 -31.55 -18.36 -15.19
N ASP A 122 -30.53 -17.73 -15.74
CA ASP A 122 -30.10 -17.79 -17.13
C ASP A 122 -28.59 -17.92 -17.22
N THR A 123 -28.07 -18.43 -18.31
CA THR A 123 -26.63 -18.63 -18.49
C THR A 123 -25.97 -17.40 -19.08
N MET A 124 -25.00 -16.83 -18.34
CA MET A 124 -24.21 -15.69 -18.79
C MET A 124 -22.75 -15.81 -18.28
N ARG A 125 -21.80 -15.68 -19.19
CA ARG A 125 -20.39 -15.51 -18.81
C ARG A 125 -20.15 -14.11 -18.32
N LEU A 126 -19.55 -13.95 -17.13
CA LEU A 126 -19.17 -12.65 -16.61
C LEU A 126 -17.83 -12.22 -17.23
N ASN A 127 -17.78 -10.99 -17.73
CA ASN A 127 -16.54 -10.45 -18.26
C ASN A 127 -15.66 -9.94 -17.11
N LEU A 128 -14.61 -10.66 -16.78
CA LEU A 128 -13.69 -10.32 -15.68
C LEU A 128 -12.61 -9.30 -16.09
N ALA A 129 -12.49 -8.98 -17.40
CA ALA A 129 -11.54 -7.98 -17.87
C ALA A 129 -12.05 -6.57 -17.56
N GLU A 130 -11.13 -5.69 -17.18
CA GLU A 130 -11.41 -4.27 -17.00
C GLU A 130 -11.33 -3.56 -18.36
N PRO A 131 -12.24 -2.63 -18.67
CA PRO A 131 -12.19 -1.89 -19.92
C PRO A 131 -10.98 -0.95 -19.96
N ALA A 132 -10.50 -0.66 -21.17
CA ALA A 132 -9.49 0.36 -21.35
C ALA A 132 -10.02 1.73 -20.90
N MET A 133 -9.17 2.51 -20.25
CA MET A 133 -9.50 3.85 -19.79
C MET A 133 -9.16 4.88 -20.87
N PRO A 134 -10.02 5.89 -21.09
CA PRO A 134 -9.73 6.96 -22.04
C PRO A 134 -8.41 7.65 -21.70
N ASN A 135 -7.59 7.91 -22.73
CA ASN A 135 -6.29 8.60 -22.60
C ASN A 135 -5.22 7.88 -21.78
N ASP A 136 -5.42 6.62 -21.42
CA ASP A 136 -4.41 5.79 -20.77
C ASP A 136 -4.01 4.59 -21.65
N PRO A 137 -2.94 4.72 -22.45
CA PRO A 137 -2.45 3.62 -23.29
C PRO A 137 -2.07 2.36 -22.53
N ALA A 138 -1.62 2.48 -21.27
CA ALA A 138 -1.24 1.34 -20.45
C ALA A 138 -2.44 0.47 -20.08
N SER A 139 -3.65 1.04 -20.03
CA SER A 139 -4.89 0.30 -19.79
C SER A 139 -5.31 -0.61 -20.93
N THR A 140 -4.71 -0.46 -22.13
CA THR A 140 -4.96 -1.33 -23.30
C THR A 140 -4.08 -2.58 -23.32
N LEU A 141 -3.10 -2.69 -22.41
CA LEU A 141 -2.22 -3.84 -22.32
C LEU A 141 -3.00 -5.11 -21.95
N GLN A 142 -2.47 -6.25 -22.37
CA GLN A 142 -3.03 -7.54 -21.97
C GLN A 142 -2.96 -7.66 -20.43
N GLN A 143 -4.13 -7.74 -19.82
CA GLN A 143 -4.25 -7.84 -18.37
C GLN A 143 -3.82 -9.22 -17.87
N TYR A 144 -3.26 -9.26 -16.67
CA TYR A 144 -3.11 -10.50 -15.92
C TYR A 144 -4.50 -11.04 -15.55
N PRO A 145 -4.72 -12.37 -15.58
CA PRO A 145 -6.02 -12.95 -15.23
C PRO A 145 -6.54 -12.44 -13.89
N THR A 146 -7.86 -12.23 -13.82
CA THR A 146 -8.52 -11.69 -12.63
C THR A 146 -8.71 -12.79 -11.58
N VAL A 147 -7.69 -13.01 -10.77
CA VAL A 147 -7.64 -13.99 -9.68
C VAL A 147 -6.98 -13.36 -8.45
N ASN A 148 -7.23 -13.91 -7.28
CA ASN A 148 -6.42 -13.59 -6.11
C ASN A 148 -5.19 -14.52 -6.07
N GLY A 149 -4.02 -13.95 -5.79
CA GLY A 149 -2.79 -14.73 -5.56
C GLY A 149 -3.00 -15.78 -4.47
N TYR A 150 -2.45 -16.97 -4.66
CA TYR A 150 -2.65 -18.13 -3.78
C TYR A 150 -4.10 -18.63 -3.66
N SER A 151 -4.96 -18.32 -4.63
CA SER A 151 -6.26 -18.98 -4.75
C SER A 151 -6.10 -20.50 -4.85
N GLY A 152 -7.02 -21.25 -4.26
CA GLY A 152 -7.17 -22.67 -4.57
C GLY A 152 -7.63 -22.88 -6.02
N GLN A 153 -7.53 -24.12 -6.52
CA GLN A 153 -8.02 -24.53 -7.83
C GLN A 153 -9.39 -25.20 -7.74
N GLY A 154 -10.13 -25.18 -8.82
CA GLY A 154 -11.36 -25.96 -8.97
C GLY A 154 -12.24 -25.49 -10.12
N ASP A 155 -13.21 -26.33 -10.45
CA ASP A 155 -14.34 -26.07 -11.32
C ASP A 155 -15.62 -26.39 -10.53
N VAL A 156 -16.26 -25.37 -10.01
CA VAL A 156 -17.34 -25.48 -9.04
C VAL A 156 -18.61 -24.82 -9.57
N THR A 157 -19.71 -25.57 -9.58
CA THR A 157 -21.05 -25.04 -9.87
C THR A 157 -21.94 -25.24 -8.66
N ALA A 158 -22.45 -24.16 -8.06
CA ALA A 158 -23.31 -24.22 -6.88
C ALA A 158 -24.21 -22.97 -6.74
N ASP A 159 -25.15 -23.05 -5.80
CA ASP A 159 -25.94 -21.90 -5.37
C ASP A 159 -25.02 -20.82 -4.77
N VAL A 160 -25.43 -19.54 -4.90
CA VAL A 160 -24.70 -18.40 -4.35
C VAL A 160 -25.30 -17.94 -3.03
N VAL A 161 -24.46 -17.68 -2.05
CA VAL A 161 -24.83 -17.12 -0.73
C VAL A 161 -24.02 -15.83 -0.50
N TYR A 162 -24.73 -14.75 -0.18
CA TYR A 162 -24.09 -13.49 0.20
C TYR A 162 -23.74 -13.51 1.68
N VAL A 163 -22.47 -13.25 1.99
CA VAL A 163 -21.89 -13.40 3.32
C VAL A 163 -21.37 -12.07 3.89
N ASN A 164 -21.93 -10.92 3.48
CA ASN A 164 -21.50 -9.60 3.91
C ASN A 164 -19.99 -9.39 3.69
N TYR A 165 -19.21 -9.15 4.73
CA TYR A 165 -17.73 -9.05 4.66
C TYR A 165 -17.03 -10.41 4.82
N GLY A 166 -17.76 -11.50 5.09
CA GLY A 166 -17.19 -12.84 5.29
C GLY A 166 -16.32 -12.96 6.54
N LEU A 167 -16.69 -12.26 7.60
CA LEU A 167 -16.06 -12.32 8.92
C LEU A 167 -16.68 -13.43 9.77
N ILE A 168 -16.03 -13.76 10.88
CA ILE A 168 -16.53 -14.79 11.82
C ILE A 168 -17.94 -14.46 12.28
N GLU A 169 -18.20 -13.20 12.65
CA GLU A 169 -19.51 -12.71 13.08
C GLU A 169 -20.56 -12.75 11.95
N ASP A 170 -20.15 -12.60 10.69
CA ASP A 170 -21.08 -12.70 9.56
C ASP A 170 -21.57 -14.14 9.37
N TYR A 171 -20.72 -15.13 9.55
CA TYR A 171 -21.13 -16.54 9.49
C TYR A 171 -22.04 -16.91 10.68
N ALA A 172 -21.74 -16.44 11.89
CA ALA A 172 -22.65 -16.61 13.03
C ALA A 172 -24.03 -15.96 12.80
N GLN A 173 -24.07 -14.80 12.13
CA GLN A 173 -25.32 -14.16 11.73
C GLN A 173 -26.07 -14.98 10.66
N LEU A 174 -25.38 -15.59 9.69
CA LEU A 174 -25.99 -16.49 8.71
C LEU A 174 -26.64 -17.71 9.40
N ASP A 175 -25.94 -18.32 10.36
CA ASP A 175 -26.49 -19.43 11.14
C ASP A 175 -27.81 -19.05 11.84
N SER A 176 -27.88 -17.84 12.41
CA SER A 176 -29.10 -17.32 13.03
C SER A 176 -30.25 -17.09 12.04
N LEU A 177 -29.93 -16.88 10.75
CA LEU A 177 -30.89 -16.75 9.66
C LEU A 177 -31.28 -18.10 9.05
N GLY A 178 -30.70 -19.20 9.53
CA GLY A 178 -30.88 -20.54 8.94
C GLY A 178 -30.25 -20.68 7.55
N VAL A 179 -29.24 -19.88 7.22
CA VAL A 179 -28.55 -19.88 5.92
C VAL A 179 -27.16 -20.48 6.07
N SER A 180 -26.86 -21.51 5.29
CA SER A 180 -25.56 -22.18 5.28
C SER A 180 -24.85 -22.01 3.95
N VAL A 181 -23.53 -21.76 3.99
CA VAL A 181 -22.65 -21.73 2.83
C VAL A 181 -22.10 -23.10 2.44
N ARG A 182 -22.32 -24.12 3.28
CA ARG A 182 -21.78 -25.47 3.04
C ARG A 182 -22.27 -26.02 1.70
N GLY A 183 -21.30 -26.41 0.85
CA GLY A 183 -21.57 -26.89 -0.50
C GLY A 183 -22.04 -25.80 -1.48
N LYS A 184 -21.81 -24.51 -1.17
CA LYS A 184 -22.22 -23.38 -2.00
C LYS A 184 -21.05 -22.45 -2.32
N ILE A 185 -21.28 -21.46 -3.17
CA ILE A 185 -20.33 -20.39 -3.48
C ILE A 185 -20.68 -19.18 -2.59
N ALA A 186 -19.72 -18.75 -1.78
CA ALA A 186 -19.85 -17.52 -1.00
C ALA A 186 -19.53 -16.30 -1.88
N ILE A 187 -20.27 -15.21 -1.72
CA ILE A 187 -19.93 -13.90 -2.28
C ILE A 187 -19.82 -12.87 -1.14
N ALA A 188 -18.64 -12.25 -1.01
CA ALA A 188 -18.28 -11.32 0.05
C ALA A 188 -17.89 -9.94 -0.47
N ARG A 189 -18.10 -8.91 0.33
CA ARG A 189 -17.55 -7.56 0.10
C ARG A 189 -16.10 -7.46 0.56
N TYR A 190 -15.29 -6.67 -0.14
CA TYR A 190 -14.01 -6.17 0.41
C TYR A 190 -14.25 -5.26 1.61
N GLY A 191 -13.23 -5.06 2.43
CA GLY A 191 -13.27 -4.21 3.61
C GLY A 191 -13.40 -5.00 4.92
N ARG A 192 -13.22 -4.31 6.03
CA ARG A 192 -13.33 -4.79 7.42
C ARG A 192 -12.27 -5.82 7.86
N SER A 193 -11.67 -6.57 6.96
CA SER A 193 -10.57 -7.49 7.24
C SER A 193 -9.71 -7.72 6.00
N PHE A 194 -8.53 -8.32 6.21
CA PHE A 194 -7.72 -8.83 5.11
C PHE A 194 -8.49 -9.89 4.31
N ARG A 195 -8.29 -9.92 2.98
CA ARG A 195 -9.04 -10.80 2.06
C ARG A 195 -8.78 -12.30 2.31
N GLY A 196 -7.59 -12.65 2.78
CA GLY A 196 -7.26 -14.03 3.16
C GLY A 196 -8.10 -14.56 4.33
N ILE A 197 -8.49 -13.69 5.28
CA ILE A 197 -9.42 -14.06 6.37
C ILE A 197 -10.77 -14.50 5.78
N LYS A 198 -11.28 -13.77 4.77
CA LYS A 198 -12.54 -14.10 4.11
C LYS A 198 -12.49 -15.47 3.42
N ALA A 199 -11.35 -15.76 2.75
CA ALA A 199 -11.13 -17.06 2.11
C ALA A 199 -11.07 -18.19 3.13
N ARG A 200 -10.31 -18.00 4.22
CA ARG A 200 -10.21 -18.96 5.31
C ARG A 200 -11.55 -19.25 5.97
N GLU A 201 -12.32 -18.22 6.28
CA GLU A 201 -13.62 -18.42 6.94
C GLU A 201 -14.65 -19.05 5.98
N ALA A 202 -14.66 -18.68 4.69
CA ALA A 202 -15.50 -19.34 3.69
C ALA A 202 -15.21 -20.86 3.63
N GLU A 203 -13.93 -21.23 3.54
CA GLU A 203 -13.49 -22.62 3.51
C GLU A 203 -13.84 -23.38 4.80
N ARG A 204 -13.61 -22.78 5.98
CA ARG A 204 -13.95 -23.37 7.29
C ARG A 204 -15.44 -23.67 7.44
N HIS A 205 -16.30 -22.83 6.85
CA HIS A 205 -17.75 -23.03 6.84
C HIS A 205 -18.22 -23.95 5.70
N GLY A 206 -17.29 -24.51 4.91
CA GLY A 206 -17.54 -25.49 3.87
C GLY A 206 -18.06 -24.91 2.56
N ALA A 207 -17.78 -23.64 2.27
CA ALA A 207 -17.97 -23.09 0.93
C ALA A 207 -17.07 -23.79 -0.08
N LEU A 208 -17.54 -23.93 -1.32
CA LEU A 208 -16.79 -24.57 -2.41
C LEU A 208 -15.93 -23.56 -3.19
N ALA A 209 -16.29 -22.30 -3.16
CA ALA A 209 -15.57 -21.20 -3.75
C ALA A 209 -15.95 -19.88 -3.06
N LEU A 210 -15.10 -18.87 -3.21
CA LEU A 210 -15.36 -17.50 -2.74
C LEU A 210 -15.21 -16.51 -3.89
N ILE A 211 -16.20 -15.64 -4.02
CA ILE A 211 -16.15 -14.45 -4.87
C ILE A 211 -16.01 -13.23 -3.94
N ILE A 212 -15.07 -12.32 -4.26
CA ILE A 212 -14.89 -11.09 -3.48
C ILE A 212 -15.07 -9.89 -4.41
N TYR A 213 -15.87 -8.89 -4.00
CA TYR A 213 -16.08 -7.68 -4.79
C TYR A 213 -16.00 -6.41 -3.93
N SER A 214 -15.60 -5.30 -4.52
CA SER A 214 -15.69 -3.98 -3.89
C SER A 214 -17.12 -3.47 -4.03
N ASP A 215 -17.83 -3.34 -2.92
CA ASP A 215 -19.19 -2.77 -2.92
C ASP A 215 -19.11 -1.24 -3.06
N PRO A 216 -19.98 -0.59 -3.87
CA PRO A 216 -19.95 0.86 -4.03
C PRO A 216 -20.25 1.64 -2.73
N GLN A 217 -20.82 1.00 -1.71
CA GLN A 217 -20.94 1.57 -0.36
C GLN A 217 -19.59 1.79 0.32
N ASP A 218 -18.59 0.95 0.00
CA ASP A 218 -17.28 0.97 0.64
C ASP A 218 -16.21 1.61 -0.27
N ASP A 219 -16.27 1.34 -1.59
CA ASP A 219 -15.32 1.82 -2.59
C ASP A 219 -16.01 1.93 -3.96
N GLY A 220 -16.66 3.05 -4.21
CA GLY A 220 -17.38 3.34 -5.44
C GLY A 220 -18.26 4.60 -5.34
N PHE A 221 -19.22 4.73 -6.24
CA PHE A 221 -20.02 5.95 -6.47
C PHE A 221 -20.81 6.45 -5.23
N VAL A 222 -21.02 5.60 -4.22
CA VAL A 222 -21.67 6.04 -2.95
C VAL A 222 -20.70 6.87 -2.10
N ARG A 223 -19.38 6.64 -2.27
CA ARG A 223 -18.35 7.34 -1.50
C ARG A 223 -17.85 8.63 -2.15
N GLY A 224 -18.08 8.80 -3.46
CA GLY A 224 -17.63 9.95 -4.22
C GLY A 224 -17.49 9.64 -5.69
N ASP A 225 -16.91 10.59 -6.42
CA ASP A 225 -16.65 10.44 -7.84
C ASP A 225 -15.70 9.27 -8.11
N VAL A 226 -16.04 8.49 -9.12
CA VAL A 226 -15.24 7.33 -9.54
C VAL A 226 -14.17 7.77 -10.55
N TYR A 227 -13.09 7.00 -10.63
CA TYR A 227 -12.04 7.24 -11.63
C TYR A 227 -12.61 7.22 -13.07
N PRO A 228 -12.22 8.19 -13.96
CA PRO A 228 -11.12 9.15 -13.79
C PRO A 228 -11.49 10.49 -13.12
N GLU A 229 -12.74 10.80 -12.88
CA GLU A 229 -13.20 12.07 -12.29
C GLU A 229 -12.83 12.18 -10.80
N GLY A 230 -12.76 11.05 -10.11
CA GLY A 230 -12.43 10.98 -8.69
C GLY A 230 -11.66 9.72 -8.31
N PRO A 231 -11.37 9.54 -7.03
CA PRO A 231 -10.50 8.46 -6.56
C PRO A 231 -11.21 7.11 -6.35
N MET A 232 -12.56 7.08 -6.40
CA MET A 232 -13.30 5.87 -6.08
C MET A 232 -13.27 4.88 -7.25
N ARG A 233 -13.49 3.61 -6.94
CA ARG A 233 -13.44 2.51 -7.91
C ARG A 233 -14.55 2.63 -8.94
N PRO A 234 -14.22 2.57 -10.25
CA PRO A 234 -15.22 2.56 -11.32
C PRO A 234 -15.99 1.24 -11.38
N THR A 235 -17.13 1.26 -12.05
CA THR A 235 -18.11 0.15 -12.13
C THR A 235 -17.50 -1.19 -12.52
N ALA A 236 -16.55 -1.19 -13.43
CA ALA A 236 -15.85 -2.40 -13.91
C ALA A 236 -14.50 -2.64 -13.21
N GLY A 237 -14.08 -1.77 -12.30
CA GLY A 237 -12.80 -1.89 -11.61
C GLY A 237 -12.75 -3.08 -10.65
N VAL A 238 -11.63 -3.79 -10.64
CA VAL A 238 -11.41 -4.99 -9.82
C VAL A 238 -10.26 -4.74 -8.84
N GLN A 239 -10.46 -5.09 -7.58
CA GLN A 239 -9.38 -5.13 -6.60
C GLN A 239 -8.73 -6.51 -6.62
N ARG A 240 -7.47 -6.58 -7.08
CA ARG A 240 -6.64 -7.79 -6.99
C ARG A 240 -5.95 -7.88 -5.63
N GLY A 241 -5.10 -8.87 -5.46
CA GLY A 241 -4.27 -9.08 -4.27
C GLY A 241 -4.20 -10.54 -3.87
N SER A 242 -3.33 -10.88 -2.93
CA SER A 242 -3.15 -12.24 -2.40
C SER A 242 -4.17 -12.59 -1.32
N VAL A 243 -4.51 -13.86 -1.21
CA VAL A 243 -5.31 -14.44 -0.09
C VAL A 243 -4.44 -15.28 0.86
N LEU A 244 -3.13 -15.23 0.74
CA LEU A 244 -2.19 -15.80 1.70
C LEU A 244 -2.40 -15.17 3.08
N ASN A 245 -2.59 -15.97 4.12
CA ASN A 245 -2.78 -15.50 5.50
C ASN A 245 -1.46 -15.40 6.30
N GLY A 246 -0.33 -15.50 5.64
CA GLY A 246 1.02 -15.32 6.17
C GLY A 246 1.82 -14.39 5.26
N ASP A 247 3.07 -14.20 5.62
CA ASP A 247 4.05 -13.45 4.83
C ASP A 247 5.17 -14.39 4.39
N GLY A 248 5.81 -14.11 3.23
CA GLY A 248 6.86 -14.95 2.66
C GLY A 248 6.34 -16.16 1.88
N ASP A 249 7.24 -17.03 1.44
CA ASP A 249 6.89 -18.23 0.68
C ASP A 249 6.19 -19.26 1.58
N PRO A 250 4.93 -19.64 1.31
CA PRO A 250 4.21 -20.60 2.14
C PRO A 250 4.85 -22.00 2.15
N SER A 251 5.76 -22.30 1.22
CA SER A 251 6.46 -23.58 1.16
C SER A 251 7.72 -23.65 2.04
N THR A 252 8.25 -22.50 2.49
CA THR A 252 9.48 -22.40 3.30
C THR A 252 9.29 -21.47 4.50
N PRO A 253 8.30 -21.67 5.35
CA PRO A 253 8.01 -20.73 6.45
C PRO A 253 9.19 -20.60 7.40
N SER A 254 9.63 -19.34 7.63
CA SER A 254 10.70 -18.95 8.56
C SER A 254 12.13 -19.28 8.10
N TYR A 255 12.36 -19.56 6.82
CA TYR A 255 13.71 -19.69 6.24
C TYR A 255 13.70 -19.38 4.74
N PRO A 256 14.81 -18.86 4.17
CA PRO A 256 14.82 -18.34 2.81
C PRO A 256 14.61 -19.42 1.74
N SER A 257 13.80 -19.08 0.76
CA SER A 257 13.44 -19.91 -0.39
C SER A 257 14.58 -20.00 -1.42
N THR A 258 15.74 -20.45 -0.97
CA THR A 258 16.86 -20.73 -1.88
C THR A 258 16.55 -21.94 -2.78
N ARG A 259 17.30 -22.11 -3.87
CA ARG A 259 17.09 -23.21 -4.84
C ARG A 259 16.96 -24.59 -4.20
N ASN A 260 17.73 -24.86 -3.15
CA ASN A 260 17.80 -26.18 -2.50
C ASN A 260 17.08 -26.22 -1.15
N ALA A 261 16.30 -25.19 -0.82
CA ALA A 261 15.55 -25.16 0.43
C ALA A 261 14.56 -26.33 0.52
N PRO A 262 14.47 -27.03 1.64
CA PRO A 262 13.41 -28.03 1.85
C PRO A 262 12.05 -27.31 1.84
N ARG A 263 11.04 -27.96 1.23
CA ARG A 263 9.72 -27.33 1.05
C ARG A 263 8.62 -28.16 1.67
N LEU A 264 7.63 -27.47 2.23
CA LEU A 264 6.40 -28.12 2.66
C LEU A 264 5.64 -28.68 1.47
N ALA A 265 4.98 -29.81 1.65
CA ALA A 265 3.96 -30.27 0.73
C ALA A 265 2.77 -29.28 0.73
N GLU A 266 2.12 -29.06 -0.41
CA GLU A 266 1.00 -28.12 -0.56
C GLU A 266 -0.08 -28.30 0.51
N SER A 267 -0.41 -29.55 0.87
CA SER A 267 -1.41 -29.86 1.91
C SER A 267 -1.04 -29.41 3.32
N LYS A 268 0.18 -28.92 3.53
CA LYS A 268 0.69 -28.38 4.80
C LYS A 268 0.93 -26.86 4.76
N MET A 269 0.72 -26.25 3.61
CA MET A 269 0.83 -24.80 3.46
C MET A 269 -0.43 -24.12 3.98
N GLU A 270 -0.28 -22.95 4.60
CA GLU A 270 -1.41 -22.15 5.12
C GLU A 270 -2.03 -21.28 4.00
N ILE A 271 -2.50 -21.93 2.94
CA ILE A 271 -3.16 -21.32 1.80
C ILE A 271 -4.60 -21.81 1.67
N PRO A 272 -5.51 -21.04 1.05
CA PRO A 272 -6.86 -21.53 0.72
C PRO A 272 -6.83 -22.68 -0.30
N HIS A 273 -7.70 -23.68 -0.10
CA HIS A 273 -7.85 -24.80 -1.04
C HIS A 273 -9.05 -24.64 -1.98
N ILE A 274 -9.91 -23.65 -1.71
CA ILE A 274 -11.05 -23.31 -2.57
C ILE A 274 -10.71 -22.22 -3.56
N PRO A 275 -11.30 -22.20 -4.77
CA PRO A 275 -11.17 -21.07 -5.72
C PRO A 275 -11.61 -19.75 -5.10
N VAL A 276 -10.78 -18.71 -5.27
CA VAL A 276 -11.06 -17.34 -4.84
C VAL A 276 -10.89 -16.38 -6.01
N VAL A 277 -11.96 -15.70 -6.40
CA VAL A 277 -11.97 -14.81 -7.56
C VAL A 277 -12.45 -13.42 -7.15
N PRO A 278 -11.66 -12.36 -7.37
CA PRO A 278 -12.14 -11.00 -7.21
C PRO A 278 -12.96 -10.60 -8.44
N MET A 279 -13.94 -9.71 -8.26
CA MET A 279 -14.70 -9.16 -9.39
C MET A 279 -15.13 -7.73 -9.16
N SER A 280 -15.53 -7.07 -10.25
CA SER A 280 -16.12 -5.76 -10.21
C SER A 280 -17.53 -5.79 -9.59
N TYR A 281 -18.00 -4.63 -9.08
CA TYR A 281 -19.37 -4.58 -8.58
C TYR A 281 -20.44 -4.62 -9.69
N SER A 282 -20.08 -4.34 -10.96
CA SER A 282 -20.98 -4.62 -12.06
C SER A 282 -21.23 -6.12 -12.24
N ASN A 283 -20.18 -6.94 -12.21
CA ASN A 283 -20.31 -8.40 -12.27
C ASN A 283 -21.00 -8.97 -11.03
N ALA A 284 -20.66 -8.48 -9.85
CA ALA A 284 -21.34 -8.87 -8.61
C ALA A 284 -22.85 -8.53 -8.65
N SER A 285 -23.21 -7.39 -9.26
CA SER A 285 -24.59 -7.00 -9.44
C SER A 285 -25.39 -8.03 -10.24
N GLU A 286 -24.79 -8.68 -11.26
CA GLU A 286 -25.45 -9.73 -12.06
C GLU A 286 -25.80 -10.97 -11.24
N LEU A 287 -25.05 -11.25 -10.19
CA LEU A 287 -25.36 -12.32 -9.25
C LEU A 287 -26.35 -11.85 -8.19
N LEU A 288 -26.04 -10.74 -7.49
CA LEU A 288 -26.77 -10.27 -6.32
C LEU A 288 -28.20 -9.82 -6.62
N ARG A 289 -28.42 -9.16 -7.78
CA ARG A 289 -29.73 -8.64 -8.19
C ARG A 289 -30.81 -9.71 -8.28
N SER A 290 -30.42 -10.91 -8.69
CA SER A 290 -31.34 -12.03 -8.90
C SER A 290 -31.46 -12.93 -7.66
N MET A 291 -30.66 -12.70 -6.62
CA MET A 291 -30.77 -13.48 -5.39
C MET A 291 -32.11 -13.25 -4.69
N ARG A 292 -32.61 -14.29 -4.05
CA ARG A 292 -33.85 -14.33 -3.27
C ARG A 292 -33.58 -15.11 -1.97
N GLY A 293 -34.60 -15.61 -1.31
CA GLY A 293 -34.48 -16.30 -0.04
C GLY A 293 -34.44 -15.33 1.12
N SER A 294 -33.69 -15.64 2.17
CA SER A 294 -33.57 -14.80 3.36
C SER A 294 -33.08 -13.40 3.03
N PRO A 295 -33.82 -12.32 3.39
CA PRO A 295 -33.32 -10.96 3.22
C PRO A 295 -32.02 -10.77 4.02
N ALA A 296 -31.07 -10.08 3.45
CA ALA A 296 -29.88 -9.66 4.18
C ALA A 296 -30.27 -8.64 5.28
N PRO A 297 -29.67 -8.70 6.48
CA PRO A 297 -29.89 -7.72 7.54
C PRO A 297 -29.69 -6.28 7.06
N GLN A 298 -30.32 -5.30 7.73
CA GLN A 298 -30.23 -3.90 7.33
C GLN A 298 -28.78 -3.38 7.30
N ASN A 299 -27.95 -3.79 8.23
CA ASN A 299 -26.53 -3.43 8.30
C ASN A 299 -25.65 -4.18 7.27
N TRP A 300 -26.21 -5.12 6.51
CA TRP A 300 -25.55 -5.82 5.42
C TRP A 300 -25.90 -5.26 4.04
N GLN A 301 -26.84 -4.32 3.97
CA GLN A 301 -27.17 -3.68 2.69
C GLN A 301 -25.95 -2.92 2.18
N GLY A 302 -25.67 -3.09 0.88
CA GLY A 302 -24.60 -2.38 0.18
C GLY A 302 -25.12 -1.18 -0.61
N GLY A 303 -24.27 -0.66 -1.50
CA GLY A 303 -24.57 0.51 -2.31
C GLY A 303 -25.20 0.24 -3.68
N LEU A 304 -25.42 -1.03 -4.07
CA LEU A 304 -26.09 -1.34 -5.33
C LEU A 304 -27.60 -1.03 -5.23
N PRO A 305 -28.25 -0.61 -6.33
CA PRO A 305 -29.62 -0.06 -6.30
C PRO A 305 -30.71 -1.15 -6.24
N PHE A 306 -30.57 -2.11 -5.34
CA PHE A 306 -31.56 -3.15 -5.06
C PHE A 306 -31.36 -3.70 -3.63
N ARG A 307 -32.37 -4.37 -3.11
CA ARG A 307 -32.29 -5.02 -1.80
C ARG A 307 -31.44 -6.28 -1.87
N TYR A 308 -30.47 -6.40 -0.98
CA TYR A 308 -29.63 -7.58 -0.86
C TYR A 308 -30.35 -8.70 -0.12
N HIS A 309 -30.07 -9.93 -0.55
CA HIS A 309 -30.54 -11.16 0.09
C HIS A 309 -29.34 -12.03 0.44
N ALA A 310 -29.37 -12.66 1.60
CA ALA A 310 -28.35 -13.64 1.96
C ALA A 310 -28.42 -14.90 1.10
N GLY A 311 -29.64 -15.25 0.63
CA GLY A 311 -29.86 -16.46 -0.15
C GLY A 311 -30.13 -17.69 0.73
N PRO A 312 -29.94 -18.94 0.24
CA PRO A 312 -29.81 -19.22 -1.18
C PRO A 312 -31.10 -18.87 -1.93
N GLY A 313 -30.96 -18.49 -3.18
CA GLY A 313 -32.08 -18.16 -4.07
C GLY A 313 -31.88 -18.80 -5.44
N PRO A 314 -32.57 -18.36 -6.52
CA PRO A 314 -32.46 -19.05 -7.81
C PRO A 314 -31.09 -18.89 -8.50
N VAL A 315 -30.14 -18.20 -7.88
CA VAL A 315 -28.85 -17.89 -8.50
C VAL A 315 -27.85 -19.01 -8.27
N LYS A 316 -27.38 -19.57 -9.38
CA LYS A 316 -26.23 -20.48 -9.40
C LYS A 316 -25.09 -19.83 -10.17
N ALA A 317 -23.87 -20.01 -9.67
CA ALA A 317 -22.66 -19.62 -10.38
C ALA A 317 -21.76 -20.85 -10.64
N ARG A 318 -20.93 -20.76 -11.69
CA ARG A 318 -19.79 -21.64 -11.90
C ARG A 318 -18.53 -20.79 -11.80
N VAL A 319 -17.60 -21.22 -10.98
CA VAL A 319 -16.28 -20.61 -10.77
C VAL A 319 -15.23 -21.61 -11.20
N VAL A 320 -14.36 -21.20 -12.12
CA VAL A 320 -13.24 -22.00 -12.60
C VAL A 320 -11.95 -21.27 -12.33
N VAL A 321 -11.03 -21.93 -11.65
CA VAL A 321 -9.65 -21.47 -11.46
C VAL A 321 -8.72 -22.66 -11.67
N HIS A 322 -7.85 -22.54 -12.67
CA HIS A 322 -6.73 -23.44 -12.89
C HIS A 322 -5.43 -22.65 -12.94
N ASP A 323 -4.35 -23.24 -12.47
CA ASP A 323 -3.02 -22.66 -12.45
C ASP A 323 -1.93 -23.67 -12.84
N ASP A 324 -0.69 -23.22 -12.88
CA ASP A 324 0.45 -24.03 -13.32
C ASP A 324 1.18 -24.76 -12.17
N ARG A 325 0.54 -24.91 -10.99
CA ARG A 325 1.18 -25.57 -9.82
C ARG A 325 1.66 -27.01 -10.09
N ALA A 326 1.03 -27.72 -11.00
CA ALA A 326 1.43 -29.07 -11.37
C ALA A 326 2.64 -29.13 -12.30
N THR A 327 2.91 -28.06 -13.04
CA THR A 327 3.93 -28.03 -14.09
C THR A 327 5.08 -27.07 -13.81
N ARG A 328 4.79 -25.94 -13.19
CA ARG A 328 5.75 -24.88 -12.90
C ARG A 328 5.42 -24.14 -11.60
N PRO A 329 5.39 -24.83 -10.45
CA PRO A 329 5.01 -24.18 -9.18
C PRO A 329 6.00 -23.13 -8.71
N LEU A 330 7.30 -23.32 -9.00
CA LEU A 330 8.35 -22.41 -8.57
C LEU A 330 8.62 -21.33 -9.61
N LYS A 331 8.74 -20.09 -9.14
CA LYS A 331 9.09 -18.91 -9.94
C LYS A 331 10.27 -18.19 -9.32
N PRO A 332 11.25 -17.77 -10.11
CA PRO A 332 12.32 -16.91 -9.60
C PRO A 332 11.81 -15.50 -9.34
N ILE A 333 12.19 -14.94 -8.21
CA ILE A 333 12.03 -13.52 -7.89
C ILE A 333 13.38 -12.89 -7.63
N TYR A 334 13.44 -11.54 -7.67
CA TYR A 334 14.71 -10.82 -7.63
C TYR A 334 14.59 -9.51 -6.84
N ASP A 335 15.17 -9.48 -5.66
CA ASP A 335 15.37 -8.23 -4.94
C ASP A 335 16.61 -7.52 -5.44
N THR A 336 16.53 -6.19 -5.58
CA THR A 336 17.63 -5.39 -6.08
C THR A 336 18.07 -4.35 -5.08
N PHE A 337 19.38 -4.13 -5.00
CA PHE A 337 19.98 -3.22 -4.05
C PHE A 337 20.94 -2.26 -4.74
N GLY A 338 20.84 -0.97 -4.39
CA GLY A 338 21.84 0.06 -4.63
C GLY A 338 22.44 0.48 -3.30
N ILE A 339 23.77 0.48 -3.18
CA ILE A 339 24.45 0.65 -1.89
C ILE A 339 25.38 1.85 -1.95
N VAL A 340 25.24 2.74 -0.98
CA VAL A 340 26.17 3.82 -0.68
C VAL A 340 26.84 3.52 0.66
N ARG A 341 28.12 3.11 0.62
CA ARG A 341 28.89 2.79 1.83
C ARG A 341 29.06 4.01 2.72
N GLY A 342 28.87 3.82 4.02
CA GLY A 342 29.09 4.86 5.03
C GLY A 342 30.56 5.23 5.18
N SER A 343 30.82 6.47 5.63
CA SER A 343 32.18 7.00 5.84
C SER A 343 32.73 6.71 7.25
N GLU A 344 31.87 6.58 8.26
CA GLU A 344 32.27 6.44 9.66
C GLU A 344 31.73 5.14 10.29
N LEU A 345 30.48 4.76 9.94
CA LEU A 345 29.76 3.60 10.47
C LEU A 345 29.26 2.71 9.33
N PRO A 346 30.17 2.15 8.47
CA PRO A 346 29.77 1.42 7.27
C PRO A 346 29.01 0.12 7.57
N GLU A 347 29.08 -0.39 8.78
CA GLU A 347 28.37 -1.61 9.20
C GLU A 347 26.91 -1.35 9.62
N GLU A 348 26.57 -0.11 9.95
CA GLU A 348 25.20 0.27 10.31
C GLU A 348 24.41 0.61 9.02
N LEU A 349 23.20 0.04 8.92
CA LEU A 349 22.37 0.09 7.70
C LEU A 349 21.14 0.95 7.92
N VAL A 350 20.95 1.93 7.05
CA VAL A 350 19.67 2.60 6.83
C VAL A 350 19.12 2.09 5.51
N ILE A 351 17.98 1.42 5.54
CA ILE A 351 17.37 0.81 4.36
C ILE A 351 16.19 1.67 3.91
N ILE A 352 16.15 2.00 2.64
CA ILE A 352 15.03 2.70 1.99
C ILE A 352 14.55 1.77 0.88
N GLY A 353 13.31 1.32 0.94
CA GLY A 353 12.81 0.32 0.02
C GLY A 353 11.36 0.53 -0.38
N GLY A 354 10.96 -0.18 -1.41
CA GLY A 354 9.60 -0.29 -1.90
C GLY A 354 9.52 -1.46 -2.86
N HIS A 355 8.33 -2.03 -3.03
CA HIS A 355 8.21 -3.14 -3.97
C HIS A 355 8.16 -2.66 -5.41
N ARG A 356 8.49 -3.58 -6.32
CA ARG A 356 8.63 -3.30 -7.74
C ARG A 356 7.64 -4.08 -8.61
N ASP A 357 7.14 -5.21 -8.13
CA ASP A 357 6.11 -5.99 -8.81
C ASP A 357 4.73 -5.31 -8.72
N ALA A 358 3.83 -5.71 -9.60
CA ALA A 358 2.48 -5.18 -9.65
C ALA A 358 1.53 -6.18 -10.32
N TRP A 359 0.22 -6.09 -10.04
CA TRP A 359 -0.80 -6.88 -10.74
C TRP A 359 -1.09 -6.41 -12.17
N GLY A 360 -0.53 -5.27 -12.55
CA GLY A 360 -0.72 -4.63 -13.85
C GLY A 360 0.50 -3.80 -14.25
N PRO A 361 0.32 -2.66 -14.95
CA PRO A 361 1.37 -1.68 -15.19
C PRO A 361 1.87 -1.00 -13.90
N GLY A 362 1.08 -1.01 -12.84
CA GLY A 362 1.45 -0.65 -11.49
C GLY A 362 1.89 0.79 -11.25
N THR A 363 1.40 1.77 -12.02
CA THR A 363 1.91 3.16 -11.97
C THR A 363 1.79 3.78 -10.57
N ALA A 364 0.68 3.52 -9.86
CA ALA A 364 0.51 3.95 -8.46
C ALA A 364 1.09 2.91 -7.50
N ASP A 365 0.68 1.66 -7.64
CA ASP A 365 1.05 0.52 -6.82
C ASP A 365 1.88 -0.50 -7.63
N ASN A 366 3.25 -0.58 -7.50
CA ASN A 366 4.03 0.36 -6.68
C ASN A 366 5.18 0.99 -7.47
N VAL A 367 5.01 1.26 -8.77
CA VAL A 367 6.02 2.01 -9.53
C VAL A 367 6.27 3.39 -8.87
N SER A 368 5.25 4.01 -8.25
CA SER A 368 5.43 5.29 -7.58
C SER A 368 6.43 5.20 -6.43
N GLY A 369 6.35 4.17 -5.61
CA GLY A 369 7.30 3.90 -4.53
C GLY A 369 8.70 3.54 -5.05
N THR A 370 8.77 2.66 -6.05
CA THR A 370 10.06 2.32 -6.71
C THR A 370 10.74 3.56 -7.28
N VAL A 371 10.01 4.47 -7.92
CA VAL A 371 10.54 5.75 -8.45
C VAL A 371 11.03 6.65 -7.32
N SER A 372 10.31 6.71 -6.21
CA SER A 372 10.73 7.46 -5.01
C SER A 372 12.07 6.95 -4.48
N VAL A 373 12.23 5.63 -4.35
CA VAL A 373 13.51 4.98 -3.96
C VAL A 373 14.63 5.32 -4.95
N LEU A 374 14.36 5.26 -6.25
CA LEU A 374 15.35 5.55 -7.29
C LEU A 374 15.79 7.03 -7.31
N GLU A 375 14.86 7.98 -7.17
CA GLU A 375 15.22 9.39 -7.11
C GLU A 375 15.99 9.75 -5.81
N ALA A 376 15.65 9.09 -4.69
CA ALA A 376 16.44 9.20 -3.46
C ALA A 376 17.87 8.64 -3.65
N ALA A 377 18.00 7.48 -4.28
CA ALA A 377 19.29 6.85 -4.58
C ALA A 377 20.18 7.76 -5.46
N ARG A 378 19.59 8.34 -6.51
CA ARG A 378 20.29 9.27 -7.39
C ARG A 378 20.71 10.54 -6.65
N ALA A 379 19.81 11.14 -5.86
CA ALA A 379 20.10 12.36 -5.11
C ALA A 379 21.27 12.17 -4.12
N ILE A 380 21.28 11.06 -3.40
CA ILE A 380 22.38 10.73 -2.47
C ILE A 380 23.67 10.40 -3.24
N ALA A 381 23.60 9.68 -4.37
CA ALA A 381 24.80 9.42 -5.20
C ALA A 381 25.44 10.72 -5.71
N GLU A 382 24.66 11.71 -6.10
CA GLU A 382 25.16 13.02 -6.49
C GLU A 382 25.82 13.77 -5.32
N GLN A 383 25.26 13.70 -4.12
CA GLN A 383 25.87 14.28 -2.93
C GLN A 383 27.20 13.62 -2.59
N VAL A 384 27.29 12.29 -2.75
CA VAL A 384 28.56 11.57 -2.55
C VAL A 384 29.64 12.04 -3.53
N LYS A 385 29.30 12.29 -4.80
CA LYS A 385 30.23 12.88 -5.78
C LYS A 385 30.72 14.27 -5.39
N LEU A 386 29.95 15.02 -4.60
CA LEU A 386 30.32 16.32 -4.05
C LEU A 386 31.02 16.23 -2.68
N GLY A 387 31.43 15.03 -2.25
CA GLY A 387 32.11 14.82 -0.97
C GLY A 387 31.19 14.78 0.26
N LYS A 388 29.86 14.81 0.06
CA LYS A 388 28.85 14.73 1.14
C LYS A 388 28.40 13.29 1.36
N ARG A 389 29.33 12.42 1.80
CA ARG A 389 29.07 11.02 2.03
C ARG A 389 28.33 10.81 3.37
N PRO A 390 27.27 9.99 3.44
CA PRO A 390 26.59 9.67 4.70
C PRO A 390 27.54 8.91 5.65
N LYS A 391 27.32 9.05 6.95
CA LYS A 391 28.11 8.32 7.99
C LYS A 391 27.83 6.84 7.97
N ARG A 392 26.55 6.46 7.84
CA ARG A 392 26.06 5.07 7.75
C ARG A 392 25.90 4.64 6.31
N THR A 393 25.95 3.34 6.11
CA THR A 393 25.60 2.76 4.80
C THR A 393 24.12 2.94 4.55
N ILE A 394 23.77 3.47 3.38
CA ILE A 394 22.39 3.54 2.89
C ILE A 394 22.19 2.46 1.83
N VAL A 395 21.15 1.65 2.00
CA VAL A 395 20.74 0.61 1.08
C VAL A 395 19.41 1.02 0.45
N PHE A 396 19.39 1.17 -0.87
CA PHE A 396 18.19 1.40 -1.66
C PHE A 396 17.72 0.07 -2.22
N ALA A 397 16.62 -0.44 -1.69
CA ALA A 397 16.09 -1.76 -2.03
C ALA A 397 14.84 -1.66 -2.92
N THR A 398 14.71 -2.56 -3.90
CA THR A 398 13.41 -2.78 -4.54
C THR A 398 13.05 -4.25 -4.44
N TRP A 399 11.94 -4.50 -3.73
CA TRP A 399 11.45 -5.84 -3.41
C TRP A 399 10.67 -6.43 -4.57
N ASP A 400 10.71 -7.73 -4.73
CA ASP A 400 9.91 -8.47 -5.70
C ASP A 400 8.82 -9.29 -4.98
N ALA A 401 7.73 -9.59 -5.67
CA ALA A 401 6.64 -10.43 -5.16
C ALA A 401 5.98 -9.94 -3.85
N GLU A 402 5.92 -8.65 -3.61
CA GLU A 402 5.20 -8.06 -2.49
C GLU A 402 3.71 -8.38 -2.58
N GLU A 403 3.12 -8.19 -3.75
CA GLU A 403 1.69 -8.39 -4.06
C GLU A 403 1.21 -9.82 -3.79
N TRP A 404 2.13 -10.77 -3.72
CA TRP A 404 1.84 -12.16 -3.41
C TRP A 404 1.88 -12.47 -1.91
N GLY A 405 2.40 -11.58 -1.08
CA GLY A 405 2.47 -11.76 0.38
C GLY A 405 3.80 -11.32 0.98
N LEU A 406 4.27 -10.10 0.66
CA LEU A 406 5.51 -9.48 1.14
C LEU A 406 6.77 -10.33 0.86
N ILE A 407 6.74 -11.19 -0.17
CA ILE A 407 7.65 -12.33 -0.28
C ILE A 407 9.11 -11.88 -0.34
N GLY A 408 9.52 -11.05 -1.30
CA GLY A 408 10.92 -10.68 -1.45
C GLY A 408 11.53 -10.05 -0.20
N SER A 409 10.82 -9.15 0.46
CA SER A 409 11.30 -8.52 1.68
C SER A 409 11.42 -9.51 2.86
N VAL A 410 10.50 -10.48 2.95
CA VAL A 410 10.57 -11.55 3.98
C VAL A 410 11.73 -12.48 3.70
N GLU A 411 11.87 -12.97 2.47
CA GLU A 411 12.99 -13.82 2.07
C GLU A 411 14.36 -13.16 2.34
N TYR A 412 14.47 -11.84 2.08
CA TYR A 412 15.67 -11.09 2.40
C TYR A 412 15.95 -11.03 3.90
N VAL A 413 14.91 -10.84 4.73
CA VAL A 413 15.06 -10.82 6.18
C VAL A 413 15.45 -12.19 6.72
N GLU A 414 14.87 -13.25 6.21
CA GLU A 414 15.19 -14.63 6.59
C GLU A 414 16.63 -14.99 6.20
N ASP A 415 17.05 -14.63 4.99
CA ASP A 415 18.39 -14.90 4.45
C ASP A 415 19.50 -14.15 5.20
N ASP A 416 19.22 -12.92 5.67
CA ASP A 416 20.22 -12.04 6.28
C ASP A 416 19.90 -11.64 7.72
N SER A 417 19.06 -12.43 8.41
CA SER A 417 18.48 -12.12 9.72
C SER A 417 19.54 -11.77 10.78
N LEU A 418 20.65 -12.50 10.83
CA LEU A 418 21.72 -12.27 11.79
C LEU A 418 22.43 -10.91 11.60
N ARG A 419 22.64 -10.50 10.35
CA ARG A 419 23.23 -9.20 10.04
C ARG A 419 22.23 -8.09 10.31
N LEU A 420 20.99 -8.24 9.83
CA LEU A 420 19.96 -7.22 10.00
C LEU A 420 19.64 -6.94 11.45
N THR A 421 19.50 -7.97 12.29
CA THR A 421 19.28 -7.82 13.73
C THR A 421 20.37 -7.00 14.43
N LYS A 422 21.61 -7.08 13.95
CA LYS A 422 22.75 -6.38 14.55
C LYS A 422 23.04 -5.02 13.94
N ARG A 423 22.67 -4.80 12.66
CA ARG A 423 23.18 -3.70 11.85
C ARG A 423 22.09 -2.78 11.29
N ALA A 424 20.86 -3.24 11.12
CA ALA A 424 19.78 -2.40 10.63
C ALA A 424 19.34 -1.38 11.70
N VAL A 425 19.49 -0.10 11.38
CA VAL A 425 19.16 1.02 12.26
C VAL A 425 17.74 1.51 12.00
N ALA A 426 17.36 1.59 10.72
CA ALA A 426 16.04 2.03 10.30
C ALA A 426 15.69 1.44 8.93
N TYR A 427 14.40 1.22 8.70
CA TYR A 427 13.82 0.91 7.40
C TYR A 427 12.71 1.92 7.08
N PHE A 428 12.76 2.50 5.89
CA PHE A 428 11.75 3.42 5.36
C PHE A 428 11.10 2.76 4.15
N ASN A 429 9.82 2.37 4.28
CA ASN A 429 9.05 1.79 3.19
C ASN A 429 8.40 2.88 2.34
N GLN A 430 8.47 2.70 1.02
CA GLN A 430 7.85 3.57 0.02
C GLN A 430 6.83 2.74 -0.75
N ASP A 431 5.59 2.78 -0.29
CA ASP A 431 4.50 2.09 -0.94
C ASP A 431 3.38 3.08 -1.27
N VAL A 432 2.89 3.03 -2.53
CA VAL A 432 1.91 3.97 -3.07
C VAL A 432 2.29 5.44 -2.79
N ALA A 433 3.54 5.80 -3.09
CA ALA A 433 4.12 7.10 -2.73
C ALA A 433 3.48 8.31 -3.44
N ALA A 434 2.70 8.11 -4.50
CA ALA A 434 2.07 9.16 -5.30
C ALA A 434 0.63 8.82 -5.67
N GLN A 435 -0.26 8.71 -4.68
CA GLN A 435 -1.68 8.40 -4.88
C GLN A 435 -2.62 9.59 -4.62
N GLY A 436 -2.11 10.79 -4.50
CA GLY A 436 -2.94 11.98 -4.28
C GLY A 436 -2.22 13.09 -3.55
N PRO A 437 -2.94 14.20 -3.23
CA PRO A 437 -2.34 15.41 -2.67
C PRO A 437 -2.13 15.37 -1.16
N ARG A 438 -2.44 14.25 -0.50
CA ARG A 438 -2.35 14.13 0.96
C ARG A 438 -1.23 13.20 1.35
N PHE A 439 -0.31 13.70 2.16
CA PHE A 439 0.69 12.86 2.79
C PHE A 439 0.04 12.03 3.90
N ASN A 440 0.40 10.76 3.95
CA ASN A 440 0.11 9.88 5.06
C ASN A 440 1.39 9.10 5.40
N GLY A 441 1.73 9.02 6.67
CA GLY A 441 2.93 8.32 7.13
C GLY A 441 2.70 7.75 8.52
N GLY A 442 3.31 6.62 8.80
CA GLY A 442 3.25 5.93 10.07
C GLY A 442 4.58 5.26 10.39
N GLY A 443 4.79 4.85 11.63
CA GLY A 443 6.01 4.16 11.98
C GLY A 443 6.09 3.74 13.44
N SER A 444 7.15 2.98 13.74
CA SER A 444 7.48 2.60 15.11
C SER A 444 7.66 3.84 16.00
N PRO A 445 7.39 3.77 17.30
CA PRO A 445 7.53 4.91 18.20
C PRO A 445 8.89 5.62 18.12
N SER A 446 9.97 4.87 17.88
CA SER A 446 11.33 5.40 17.75
C SER A 446 11.55 6.29 16.51
N LEU A 447 10.77 6.10 15.45
CA LEU A 447 10.91 6.85 14.18
C LEU A 447 9.88 7.97 14.01
N ARG A 448 8.86 8.05 14.86
CA ARG A 448 7.79 9.06 14.71
C ARG A 448 8.30 10.49 14.65
N GLN A 449 9.22 10.85 15.56
CA GLN A 449 9.78 12.20 15.56
C GLN A 449 10.58 12.49 14.30
N THR A 450 11.38 11.54 13.83
CA THR A 450 12.14 11.64 12.57
C THR A 450 11.22 11.92 11.39
N ILE A 451 10.11 11.17 11.26
CA ILE A 451 9.13 11.36 10.16
C ILE A 451 8.50 12.76 10.23
N ARG A 452 8.14 13.23 11.45
CA ARG A 452 7.60 14.58 11.63
C ARG A 452 8.59 15.66 11.24
N ASP A 453 9.85 15.52 11.61
CA ASP A 453 10.90 16.49 11.31
C ASP A 453 11.21 16.53 9.81
N ILE A 454 11.24 15.38 9.13
CA ILE A 454 11.32 15.29 7.68
C ILE A 454 10.13 16.01 7.04
N ALA A 455 8.89 15.71 7.47
CA ALA A 455 7.69 16.34 6.94
C ALA A 455 7.65 17.86 7.16
N ARG A 456 8.23 18.38 8.23
CA ARG A 456 8.41 19.83 8.47
C ARG A 456 9.39 20.47 7.50
N GLY A 457 10.43 19.73 7.10
CA GLY A 457 11.47 20.21 6.18
C GLY A 457 11.07 20.15 4.71
N VAL A 458 10.07 19.37 4.33
CA VAL A 458 9.63 19.20 2.94
C VAL A 458 8.53 20.20 2.61
N PRO A 459 8.70 21.06 1.57
CA PRO A 459 7.63 21.96 1.12
C PRO A 459 6.43 21.20 0.59
N ASP A 460 5.21 21.64 0.93
CA ASP A 460 3.99 21.12 0.29
C ASP A 460 3.98 21.48 -1.20
N PRO A 461 3.75 20.50 -2.11
CA PRO A 461 3.78 20.75 -3.55
C PRO A 461 2.68 21.70 -4.04
N ASN A 462 1.64 21.92 -3.24
CA ASN A 462 0.57 22.87 -3.54
C ASN A 462 0.80 24.27 -2.91
N GLY A 463 1.98 24.54 -2.37
CA GLY A 463 2.34 25.83 -1.81
C GLY A 463 1.68 26.19 -0.47
N ARG A 464 1.16 25.22 0.27
CA ARG A 464 0.44 25.41 1.53
C ARG A 464 1.34 25.26 2.77
N GLY A 465 2.59 25.64 2.66
CA GLY A 465 3.60 25.53 3.71
C GLY A 465 4.44 24.26 3.58
N SER A 466 4.55 23.47 4.63
CA SER A 466 5.24 22.17 4.60
C SER A 466 4.26 20.99 4.53
N VAL A 467 4.77 19.84 4.12
CA VAL A 467 4.04 18.56 4.17
C VAL A 467 3.44 18.29 5.55
N TYR A 468 4.17 18.64 6.63
CA TYR A 468 3.68 18.52 7.99
C TYR A 468 2.44 19.37 8.29
N VAL A 469 2.43 20.63 7.83
CA VAL A 469 1.30 21.55 8.02
C VAL A 469 0.07 21.01 7.29
N GLU A 470 0.24 20.55 6.06
CA GLU A 470 -0.85 19.99 5.27
C GLU A 470 -1.34 18.66 5.83
N TRP A 471 -0.44 17.81 6.34
CA TRP A 471 -0.78 16.54 7.00
C TRP A 471 -1.70 16.78 8.21
N ARG A 472 -1.37 17.75 9.06
CA ARG A 472 -2.22 18.16 10.18
C ARG A 472 -3.59 18.64 9.73
N ARG A 473 -3.60 19.54 8.75
CA ARG A 473 -4.82 20.15 8.22
C ARG A 473 -5.75 19.08 7.59
N ALA A 474 -5.20 18.23 6.74
CA ALA A 474 -5.96 17.21 6.03
C ALA A 474 -6.62 16.17 6.93
N ASN A 475 -6.02 15.92 8.09
CA ASN A 475 -6.53 14.96 9.08
C ASN A 475 -7.23 15.63 10.27
N ALA A 476 -7.48 16.94 10.22
CA ALA A 476 -8.10 17.71 11.28
C ALA A 476 -7.46 17.50 12.67
N ILE A 477 -6.11 17.39 12.72
CA ILE A 477 -5.39 17.12 13.96
C ILE A 477 -5.34 18.39 14.80
N PRO A 478 -5.87 18.39 16.04
CA PRO A 478 -5.83 19.53 16.93
C PRO A 478 -4.41 20.02 17.20
N ASP A 479 -4.23 21.34 17.50
CA ASP A 479 -2.91 21.91 17.78
C ASP A 479 -2.20 21.31 18.98
N SER A 480 -2.96 20.75 19.91
CA SER A 480 -2.45 20.02 21.08
C SER A 480 -1.92 18.61 20.79
N LEU A 481 -2.16 18.08 19.58
CA LEU A 481 -1.77 16.73 19.18
C LEU A 481 -0.80 16.76 18.00
N GLU A 482 0.05 15.76 17.94
CA GLU A 482 0.96 15.50 16.82
C GLU A 482 0.40 14.44 15.87
N PRO A 483 0.62 14.51 14.53
CA PRO A 483 0.26 13.45 13.59
C PRO A 483 0.95 12.13 13.94
N MET A 484 0.29 10.99 13.66
CA MET A 484 0.62 9.56 13.85
C MET A 484 0.00 8.92 15.06
#